data_d6cd595032bf8b2aab9da43d95be3205
#
_entry.id   d6cd595032bf8b2aab9da43d95be3205
#
_cell.length_a   1.000
_cell.length_b   1.000
_cell.length_c   1.000
_cell.angle_alpha   90.00
_cell.angle_beta   90.00
_cell.angle_gamma   90.00
#
_symmetry.space_group_name_H-M   'P 1'
#
loop_
_entity.id
_entity.type
_entity.pdbx_description
1 polymer ?
#
loop_
_entity_poly.entity_id
_entity_poly.type
_entity_poly.pdbx_seq_one_letter_code
_entity_poly.pdbx_strand_id
1 'polypeptide(L)'
;MISLQEFKQYVKSTPSLRDELLSRTKKQLEKQEINYSDPTRLIDACCTQKKFLDEEFARWCSDHNTKWNDSNFFVSGDVNTLSNCCRLLSDTSKLNAFINSIGGTALSIGSVKVNTINLMRIAYETECDEKKYLQLLRKRALLCCKTLDVIRHIIKRNVEKGLLPNYQEGAVEMEKQYCTMGILGLYEVIKAFGYTKTDEFGYVSYTDEGIEFASKIFEVLNDVKDNFTDEYSFNIESVPAERAAIILCQKDNVLYDIKDNFIYSNQWVPLSEKCTIQEKLRLSSILDAKCSGGSIAHINLEANFPNTDVAWNMLNKIAESGVIYFAFNTRINECKNHHGFVGTDKCPVCGEPVYDTYQRIVGYLVPSRAYSKDRFREFNTRRWYSYAEACME
;
A
#
# COMPACT_ATOMS: atom_id res chain seq x y z
N MET A 1 0.18 9.53 36.08
CA MET A 1 0.53 8.74 34.90
C MET A 1 1.07 7.42 35.41
N ILE A 2 0.41 6.31 35.10
CA ILE A 2 0.92 4.96 35.37
C ILE A 2 2.04 4.65 34.43
N SER A 3 3.08 3.96 34.87
CA SER A 3 4.15 3.51 33.99
C SER A 3 3.64 2.45 32.99
N LEU A 4 4.34 2.27 31.88
CA LEU A 4 4.00 1.24 30.88
C LEU A 4 4.01 -0.17 31.50
N GLN A 5 4.88 -0.40 32.52
CA GLN A 5 4.99 -1.65 33.23
C GLN A 5 3.78 -1.91 34.13
N GLU A 6 3.32 -0.88 34.86
CA GLU A 6 2.09 -0.93 35.68
C GLU A 6 0.86 -1.13 34.77
N PHE A 7 0.80 -0.49 33.61
CA PHE A 7 -0.27 -0.68 32.62
C PHE A 7 -0.28 -2.11 32.07
N LYS A 8 0.89 -2.67 31.71
CA LYS A 8 1.00 -4.07 31.26
C LYS A 8 0.60 -5.08 32.33
N GLN A 9 1.03 -4.83 33.56
CA GLN A 9 0.68 -5.69 34.70
C GLN A 9 -0.83 -5.60 34.98
N TYR A 10 -1.40 -4.42 34.89
CA TYR A 10 -2.84 -4.18 34.99
C TYR A 10 -3.63 -4.89 33.89
N VAL A 11 -3.22 -4.81 32.62
CA VAL A 11 -3.87 -5.50 31.51
C VAL A 11 -3.71 -7.02 31.62
N LYS A 12 -2.55 -7.55 32.08
CA LYS A 12 -2.33 -8.97 32.34
C LYS A 12 -3.13 -9.52 33.52
N SER A 13 -3.25 -8.72 34.60
CA SER A 13 -4.00 -9.10 35.79
C SER A 13 -5.51 -8.89 35.68
N THR A 14 -5.97 -8.26 34.62
CA THR A 14 -7.38 -7.92 34.41
C THR A 14 -7.86 -8.42 33.04
N PRO A 15 -8.04 -9.76 32.85
CA PRO A 15 -8.60 -10.32 31.63
C PRO A 15 -9.93 -9.66 31.26
N SER A 16 -10.69 -9.24 32.29
CA SER A 16 -11.94 -8.50 32.15
C SER A 16 -11.83 -7.14 31.46
N LEU A 17 -10.66 -6.46 31.53
CA LEU A 17 -10.50 -5.14 30.88
C LEU A 17 -10.48 -5.26 29.35
N ARG A 18 -9.82 -6.29 28.82
CA ARG A 18 -9.83 -6.62 27.41
C ARG A 18 -11.23 -7.00 26.95
N ASP A 19 -11.88 -7.87 27.71
CA ASP A 19 -13.25 -8.31 27.42
C ASP A 19 -14.24 -7.18 27.62
N GLU A 20 -14.00 -6.25 28.55
CA GLU A 20 -14.79 -5.04 28.73
C GLU A 20 -14.62 -4.05 27.56
N LEU A 21 -13.38 -3.82 27.08
CA LEU A 21 -13.13 -2.98 25.91
C LEU A 21 -13.77 -3.56 24.64
N LEU A 22 -13.62 -4.88 24.45
CA LEU A 22 -14.28 -5.58 23.36
C LEU A 22 -15.81 -5.52 23.47
N SER A 23 -16.34 -5.71 24.69
CA SER A 23 -17.77 -5.61 24.97
C SER A 23 -18.31 -4.19 24.76
N ARG A 24 -17.56 -3.14 25.16
CA ARG A 24 -17.94 -1.74 24.92
C ARG A 24 -17.92 -1.39 23.45
N THR A 25 -16.91 -1.84 22.71
CA THR A 25 -16.81 -1.65 21.26
C THR A 25 -17.96 -2.38 20.57
N LYS A 26 -18.23 -3.62 20.95
CA LYS A 26 -19.37 -4.40 20.46
C LYS A 26 -20.70 -3.73 20.75
N LYS A 27 -20.93 -3.24 21.97
CA LYS A 27 -22.14 -2.49 22.34
C LYS A 27 -22.29 -1.16 21.60
N GLN A 28 -21.18 -0.47 21.27
CA GLN A 28 -21.23 0.73 20.45
C GLN A 28 -21.59 0.42 19.00
N LEU A 29 -21.08 -0.68 18.45
CA LEU A 29 -21.43 -1.16 17.13
C LEU A 29 -22.89 -1.66 17.07
N GLU A 30 -23.35 -2.40 18.09
CA GLU A 30 -24.74 -2.84 18.23
C GLU A 30 -25.72 -1.64 18.37
N LYS A 31 -25.35 -0.57 19.04
CA LYS A 31 -26.13 0.67 19.12
C LYS A 31 -26.27 1.40 17.78
N GLN A 32 -25.41 1.10 16.83
CA GLN A 32 -25.46 1.62 15.46
C GLN A 32 -26.16 0.64 14.51
N GLU A 33 -26.87 -0.37 15.06
CA GLU A 33 -27.53 -1.45 14.30
C GLU A 33 -26.55 -2.27 13.44
N ILE A 34 -25.28 -2.29 13.82
CA ILE A 34 -24.23 -3.02 13.10
C ILE A 34 -23.94 -4.32 13.84
N ASN A 35 -24.30 -5.45 13.26
CA ASN A 35 -24.16 -6.77 13.89
C ASN A 35 -22.82 -7.41 13.48
N TYR A 36 -21.76 -7.23 14.31
CA TYR A 36 -20.44 -7.83 14.06
C TYR A 36 -20.09 -8.90 15.07
N SER A 37 -19.69 -10.02 14.57
CA SER A 37 -19.08 -11.08 15.35
C SER A 37 -17.62 -10.80 15.70
N ASP A 38 -16.93 -9.92 14.95
CA ASP A 38 -15.53 -9.53 15.20
C ASP A 38 -15.19 -8.16 14.59
N PRO A 39 -14.97 -7.11 15.43
CA PRO A 39 -14.61 -5.79 14.93
C PRO A 39 -13.17 -5.68 14.38
N THR A 40 -12.35 -6.75 14.48
CA THR A 40 -11.00 -6.78 13.90
C THR A 40 -11.01 -7.20 12.44
N ARG A 41 -12.14 -7.61 11.89
CA ARG A 41 -12.31 -7.89 10.47
C ARG A 41 -12.54 -6.59 9.69
N LEU A 42 -11.51 -5.80 9.56
CA LEU A 42 -11.42 -4.81 8.49
C LEU A 42 -11.57 -5.58 7.17
N ILE A 43 -12.78 -5.55 6.65
CA ILE A 43 -13.18 -6.04 5.34
C ILE A 43 -12.32 -7.23 4.87
N ASP A 44 -12.45 -8.35 5.52
CA ASP A 44 -12.21 -9.62 4.88
C ASP A 44 -13.33 -9.82 3.86
N ALA A 45 -13.24 -9.07 2.76
CA ALA A 45 -13.96 -9.40 1.56
C ALA A 45 -13.34 -10.67 1.01
N CYS A 46 -13.54 -11.75 1.75
CA CYS A 46 -13.07 -13.08 1.37
C CYS A 46 -13.88 -13.51 0.16
N CYS A 47 -13.28 -13.39 -1.01
CA CYS A 47 -13.89 -13.80 -2.26
C CYS A 47 -13.74 -15.30 -2.47
N THR A 48 -14.23 -16.11 -1.55
CA THR A 48 -14.51 -17.51 -1.86
C THR A 48 -15.79 -17.54 -2.70
N GLN A 49 -15.69 -17.94 -3.95
CA GLN A 49 -16.81 -17.99 -4.91
C GLN A 49 -17.34 -16.61 -5.38
N LYS A 50 -16.50 -15.57 -5.44
CA LYS A 50 -16.89 -14.22 -5.90
C LYS A 50 -17.99 -13.54 -5.06
N LYS A 51 -18.05 -13.80 -3.75
CA LYS A 51 -18.99 -13.18 -2.81
C LYS A 51 -18.25 -12.78 -1.54
N PHE A 52 -18.70 -11.70 -0.93
CA PHE A 52 -18.23 -11.32 0.40
C PHE A 52 -18.72 -12.32 1.44
N LEU A 53 -17.89 -12.65 2.44
CA LEU A 53 -18.30 -13.49 3.57
C LEU A 53 -19.35 -12.80 4.42
N ASP A 54 -19.17 -11.48 4.63
CA ASP A 54 -20.09 -10.61 5.32
C ASP A 54 -20.46 -9.45 4.38
N GLU A 55 -21.50 -9.65 3.58
CA GLU A 55 -21.96 -8.67 2.61
C GLU A 55 -22.50 -7.40 3.30
N GLU A 56 -23.15 -7.54 4.45
CA GLU A 56 -23.72 -6.41 5.19
C GLU A 56 -22.60 -5.47 5.66
N PHE A 57 -21.55 -6.03 6.25
CA PHE A 57 -20.38 -5.26 6.66
C PHE A 57 -19.64 -4.64 5.47
N ALA A 58 -19.41 -5.40 4.41
CA ALA A 58 -18.76 -4.87 3.21
C ALA A 58 -19.56 -3.72 2.60
N ARG A 59 -20.90 -3.82 2.60
CA ARG A 59 -21.80 -2.74 2.16
C ARG A 59 -21.70 -1.52 3.07
N TRP A 60 -21.71 -1.71 4.38
CA TRP A 60 -21.50 -0.60 5.33
C TRP A 60 -20.17 0.11 5.11
N CYS A 61 -19.09 -0.61 4.89
CA CYS A 61 -17.78 -0.03 4.60
C CYS A 61 -17.78 0.76 3.28
N SER A 62 -18.47 0.25 2.27
CA SER A 62 -18.69 0.97 1.01
C SER A 62 -19.45 2.27 1.24
N ASP A 63 -20.53 2.23 2.04
CA ASP A 63 -21.36 3.39 2.37
C ASP A 63 -20.57 4.44 3.17
N HIS A 64 -19.75 4.00 4.14
CA HIS A 64 -18.86 4.90 4.88
C HIS A 64 -17.92 5.65 3.93
N ASN A 65 -17.33 4.94 2.96
CA ASN A 65 -16.42 5.54 2.00
C ASN A 65 -17.09 6.54 1.03
N THR A 66 -18.41 6.51 0.84
CA THR A 66 -19.08 7.50 -0.02
C THR A 66 -18.90 8.94 0.47
N LYS A 67 -18.59 9.14 1.77
CA LYS A 67 -18.40 10.48 2.36
C LYS A 67 -16.99 11.01 2.18
N TRP A 68 -15.98 10.19 2.52
CA TRP A 68 -14.61 10.66 2.68
C TRP A 68 -13.57 9.91 1.83
N ASN A 69 -13.86 8.68 1.40
CA ASN A 69 -12.87 7.77 0.79
C ASN A 69 -11.57 7.66 1.62
N ASP A 70 -11.73 7.58 2.95
CA ASP A 70 -10.64 7.54 3.92
C ASP A 70 -10.14 6.13 4.22
N SER A 71 -10.93 5.11 3.91
CA SER A 71 -10.58 3.71 4.15
C SER A 71 -9.86 3.08 2.95
N ASN A 72 -9.03 2.09 3.25
CA ASN A 72 -8.42 1.21 2.26
C ASN A 72 -9.17 -0.11 2.25
N PHE A 73 -9.22 -0.78 1.10
CA PHE A 73 -9.87 -2.06 0.92
C PHE A 73 -8.83 -3.14 0.68
N PHE A 74 -8.94 -4.21 1.43
CA PHE A 74 -8.13 -5.40 1.27
C PHE A 74 -9.03 -6.60 0.95
N VAL A 75 -8.81 -7.23 -0.20
CA VAL A 75 -9.58 -8.38 -0.68
C VAL A 75 -8.72 -9.61 -0.58
N SER A 76 -9.14 -10.61 0.20
CA SER A 76 -8.41 -11.85 0.39
C SER A 76 -9.32 -13.06 0.32
N GLY A 77 -8.84 -14.15 -0.28
CA GLY A 77 -9.45 -15.46 -0.20
C GLY A 77 -9.12 -16.23 1.09
N ASP A 78 -8.26 -15.65 1.94
CA ASP A 78 -7.79 -16.27 3.18
C ASP A 78 -7.84 -15.25 4.32
N VAL A 79 -8.56 -15.61 5.39
CA VAL A 79 -8.67 -14.79 6.61
C VAL A 79 -7.35 -14.62 7.37
N ASN A 80 -6.34 -15.44 7.06
CA ASN A 80 -5.02 -15.34 7.66
C ASN A 80 -4.10 -14.32 6.97
N THR A 81 -4.52 -13.77 5.85
CA THR A 81 -3.72 -12.79 5.11
C THR A 81 -4.24 -11.40 5.39
N LEU A 82 -3.38 -10.55 5.93
CA LEU A 82 -3.69 -9.18 6.32
C LEU A 82 -2.73 -8.19 5.66
N SER A 83 -3.19 -6.97 5.47
CA SER A 83 -2.36 -5.85 5.01
C SER A 83 -2.41 -4.68 5.98
N ASN A 84 -1.39 -3.82 5.94
CA ASN A 84 -1.36 -2.59 6.71
C ASN A 84 -1.26 -1.35 5.81
N CYS A 85 -1.33 -0.15 6.41
CA CYS A 85 -1.26 1.12 5.68
C CYS A 85 0.02 1.29 4.85
N CYS A 86 1.09 0.56 5.18
CA CYS A 86 2.36 0.58 4.46
C CYS A 86 2.46 -0.50 3.37
N ARG A 87 1.33 -1.13 3.00
CA ARG A 87 1.22 -2.20 1.99
C ARG A 87 1.79 -3.55 2.39
N LEU A 88 2.36 -3.68 3.60
CA LEU A 88 2.90 -4.93 4.09
C LEU A 88 1.82 -6.00 4.12
N LEU A 89 1.96 -7.00 3.27
CA LEU A 89 1.15 -8.20 3.25
C LEU A 89 1.73 -9.20 4.24
N SER A 90 0.91 -9.75 5.12
CA SER A 90 1.33 -10.68 6.17
C SER A 90 0.46 -11.91 6.18
N ASP A 91 1.08 -13.07 6.08
CA ASP A 91 0.41 -14.36 6.27
C ASP A 91 0.48 -14.74 7.76
N THR A 92 -0.64 -14.62 8.45
CA THR A 92 -0.72 -14.89 9.88
C THR A 92 -0.80 -16.38 10.22
N SER A 93 -1.02 -17.28 9.24
CA SER A 93 -1.04 -18.71 9.44
C SER A 93 0.32 -19.28 9.86
N LYS A 94 1.40 -18.63 9.43
CA LYS A 94 2.79 -18.96 9.77
C LYS A 94 3.26 -18.37 11.11
N LEU A 95 2.47 -17.49 11.69
CA LEU A 95 2.76 -16.82 12.94
C LEU A 95 1.92 -17.52 14.02
N ASN A 96 2.52 -18.47 14.74
CA ASN A 96 1.84 -19.20 15.80
C ASN A 96 0.96 -18.29 16.65
N ALA A 97 -0.33 -18.32 16.34
CA ALA A 97 -1.50 -17.97 17.12
C ALA A 97 -1.38 -16.81 18.13
N PHE A 98 -1.55 -15.57 17.68
CA PHE A 98 -2.23 -14.55 18.51
C PHE A 98 -2.78 -13.45 17.61
N ILE A 99 -3.91 -13.73 16.97
CA ILE A 99 -4.71 -12.74 16.28
C ILE A 99 -5.50 -11.96 17.33
N ASN A 100 -4.92 -10.90 17.85
CA ASN A 100 -5.63 -9.94 18.68
C ASN A 100 -5.05 -8.56 18.45
N SER A 101 -5.29 -8.00 17.26
CA SER A 101 -4.93 -6.62 17.01
C SER A 101 -6.17 -5.80 16.67
N ILE A 102 -6.34 -4.71 17.38
CA ILE A 102 -7.24 -3.64 17.01
C ILE A 102 -6.67 -3.05 15.71
N GLY A 103 -7.43 -3.12 14.62
CA GLY A 103 -7.03 -2.56 13.34
C GLY A 103 -6.52 -3.56 12.29
N GLY A 104 -6.75 -4.88 12.46
CA GLY A 104 -6.50 -5.87 11.39
C GLY A 104 -5.04 -6.20 11.11
N THR A 105 -4.08 -5.65 11.88
CA THR A 105 -2.67 -6.01 11.80
C THR A 105 -2.32 -6.95 12.93
N ALA A 106 -1.65 -8.06 12.65
CA ALA A 106 -1.11 -8.90 13.69
C ALA A 106 -0.10 -8.08 14.51
N LEU A 107 -0.18 -8.18 15.85
CA LEU A 107 0.75 -7.49 16.75
C LEU A 107 2.19 -7.88 16.44
N SER A 108 3.07 -6.90 16.48
CA SER A 108 4.51 -7.06 16.26
C SER A 108 4.95 -7.43 14.85
N ILE A 109 4.05 -7.53 13.86
CA ILE A 109 4.46 -7.73 12.46
C ILE A 109 4.91 -6.41 11.86
N GLY A 110 6.05 -6.47 11.17
CA GLY A 110 6.62 -5.29 10.52
C GLY A 110 7.82 -5.65 9.66
N SER A 111 8.64 -4.66 9.37
CA SER A 111 9.88 -4.82 8.65
C SER A 111 11.04 -4.33 9.50
N VAL A 112 12.08 -5.16 9.64
CA VAL A 112 13.34 -4.75 10.30
C VAL A 112 13.92 -3.55 9.58
N LYS A 113 13.93 -3.62 8.27
CA LYS A 113 14.39 -2.57 7.37
C LYS A 113 13.86 -2.82 5.95
N VAL A 114 13.62 -1.72 5.25
CA VAL A 114 13.37 -1.74 3.80
C VAL A 114 14.63 -1.27 3.09
N ASN A 115 15.09 -2.02 2.09
CA ASN A 115 16.16 -1.61 1.18
C ASN A 115 15.61 -1.59 -0.24
N THR A 116 15.56 -0.39 -0.85
CA THR A 116 14.87 -0.17 -2.12
C THR A 116 15.82 -0.33 -3.31
N ILE A 117 15.47 -1.21 -4.23
CA ILE A 117 16.13 -1.38 -5.53
C ILE A 117 15.55 -0.35 -6.51
N ASN A 118 16.44 0.46 -7.07
CA ASN A 118 16.13 1.33 -8.19
C ASN A 118 16.15 0.53 -9.49
N LEU A 119 14.99 0.08 -9.94
CA LEU A 119 14.86 -0.75 -11.14
C LEU A 119 15.28 0.00 -12.41
N MET A 120 14.98 1.30 -12.49
CA MET A 120 15.31 2.10 -13.68
C MET A 120 16.83 2.32 -13.83
N ARG A 121 17.57 2.42 -12.69
CA ARG A 121 19.04 2.47 -12.74
C ARG A 121 19.63 1.26 -13.46
N ILE A 122 19.06 0.07 -13.25
CA ILE A 122 19.51 -1.17 -13.90
C ILE A 122 19.27 -1.09 -15.41
N ALA A 123 18.15 -0.52 -15.84
CA ALA A 123 17.84 -0.33 -17.26
C ALA A 123 18.89 0.58 -17.95
N TYR A 124 19.27 1.67 -17.30
CA TYR A 124 20.32 2.56 -17.79
C TYR A 124 21.69 1.84 -17.88
N GLU A 125 22.09 1.15 -16.80
CA GLU A 125 23.38 0.43 -16.74
C GLU A 125 23.49 -0.69 -17.78
N THR A 126 22.37 -1.21 -18.25
CA THR A 126 22.31 -2.34 -19.20
C THR A 126 21.84 -1.94 -20.60
N GLU A 127 21.65 -0.64 -20.84
CA GLU A 127 21.17 -0.11 -22.13
C GLU A 127 19.90 -0.81 -22.61
N CYS A 128 18.99 -1.15 -21.70
CA CYS A 128 17.76 -1.89 -21.96
C CYS A 128 17.94 -3.26 -22.64
N ASP A 129 19.06 -3.95 -22.41
CA ASP A 129 19.26 -5.35 -22.78
C ASP A 129 18.62 -6.27 -21.74
N GLU A 130 17.57 -7.01 -22.08
CA GLU A 130 16.81 -7.84 -21.13
C GLU A 130 17.70 -8.85 -20.40
N LYS A 131 18.57 -9.53 -21.11
CA LYS A 131 19.42 -10.57 -20.52
C LYS A 131 20.41 -9.97 -19.50
N LYS A 132 21.05 -8.86 -19.87
CA LYS A 132 21.96 -8.14 -18.97
C LYS A 132 21.19 -7.55 -17.80
N TYR A 133 19.97 -7.03 -18.05
CA TYR A 133 19.09 -6.48 -17.03
C TYR A 133 18.77 -7.52 -15.94
N LEU A 134 18.25 -8.68 -16.32
CA LEU A 134 17.89 -9.74 -15.37
C LEU A 134 19.11 -10.28 -14.61
N GLN A 135 20.29 -10.35 -15.27
CA GLN A 135 21.54 -10.74 -14.62
C GLN A 135 22.01 -9.70 -13.58
N LEU A 136 21.94 -8.41 -13.92
CA LEU A 136 22.32 -7.34 -13.00
C LEU A 136 21.30 -7.19 -11.88
N LEU A 137 20.00 -7.34 -12.17
CA LEU A 137 18.93 -7.36 -11.18
C LEU A 137 19.17 -8.45 -10.12
N ARG A 138 19.51 -9.68 -10.54
CA ARG A 138 19.86 -10.77 -9.63
C ARG A 138 21.02 -10.40 -8.70
N LYS A 139 22.07 -9.76 -9.22
CA LYS A 139 23.21 -9.29 -8.41
C LYS A 139 22.79 -8.21 -7.41
N ARG A 140 21.95 -7.27 -7.83
CA ARG A 140 21.42 -6.19 -6.95
C ARG A 140 20.48 -6.75 -5.88
N ALA A 141 19.61 -7.69 -6.23
CA ALA A 141 18.74 -8.38 -5.28
C ALA A 141 19.55 -9.14 -4.22
N LEU A 142 20.56 -9.89 -4.64
CA LEU A 142 21.44 -10.59 -3.70
C LEU A 142 22.19 -9.63 -2.78
N LEU A 143 22.69 -8.50 -3.31
CA LEU A 143 23.32 -7.46 -2.50
C LEU A 143 22.33 -6.84 -1.52
N CYS A 144 21.07 -6.64 -1.95
CA CYS A 144 19.99 -6.15 -1.10
C CYS A 144 19.74 -7.12 0.07
N CYS A 145 19.60 -8.42 -0.19
CA CYS A 145 19.43 -9.44 0.85
C CYS A 145 20.61 -9.45 1.83
N LYS A 146 21.84 -9.45 1.34
CA LYS A 146 23.05 -9.38 2.21
C LYS A 146 23.09 -8.13 3.08
N THR A 147 22.66 -6.99 2.55
CA THR A 147 22.61 -5.73 3.31
C THR A 147 21.56 -5.80 4.41
N LEU A 148 20.38 -6.33 4.10
CA LEU A 148 19.29 -6.52 5.06
C LEU A 148 19.66 -7.52 6.16
N ASP A 149 20.36 -8.59 5.80
CA ASP A 149 20.89 -9.58 6.72
C ASP A 149 21.86 -8.94 7.74
N VAL A 150 22.84 -8.17 7.28
CA VAL A 150 23.77 -7.44 8.16
C VAL A 150 23.02 -6.49 9.08
N ILE A 151 22.03 -5.75 8.57
CA ILE A 151 21.21 -4.84 9.38
C ILE A 151 20.43 -5.61 10.44
N ARG A 152 19.83 -6.76 10.08
CA ARG A 152 19.11 -7.62 11.03
C ARG A 152 20.02 -8.10 12.16
N HIS A 153 21.24 -8.55 11.85
CA HIS A 153 22.24 -8.95 12.84
C HIS A 153 22.66 -7.80 13.75
N ILE A 154 22.84 -6.59 13.21
CA ILE A 154 23.13 -5.40 14.03
C ILE A 154 21.97 -5.09 14.99
N ILE A 155 20.73 -5.16 14.51
CA ILE A 155 19.55 -4.92 15.37
C ILE A 155 19.44 -6.01 16.44
N LYS A 156 19.58 -7.29 16.08
CA LYS A 156 19.56 -8.41 17.02
C LYS A 156 20.59 -8.22 18.13
N ARG A 157 21.83 -7.90 17.79
CA ARG A 157 22.88 -7.57 18.75
C ARG A 157 22.49 -6.40 19.69
N ASN A 158 21.82 -5.37 19.16
CA ASN A 158 21.38 -4.22 19.94
C ASN A 158 20.20 -4.58 20.87
N VAL A 159 19.31 -5.48 20.43
CA VAL A 159 18.26 -6.07 21.29
C VAL A 159 18.89 -6.83 22.45
N GLU A 160 19.84 -7.72 22.19
CA GLU A 160 20.55 -8.51 23.21
C GLU A 160 21.27 -7.63 24.24
N LYS A 161 21.73 -6.44 23.84
CA LYS A 161 22.37 -5.46 24.73
C LYS A 161 21.38 -4.54 25.49
N GLY A 162 20.09 -4.73 25.30
CA GLY A 162 19.07 -3.90 25.95
C GLY A 162 18.95 -2.48 25.38
N LEU A 163 19.46 -2.22 24.17
CA LEU A 163 19.48 -0.88 23.57
C LEU A 163 18.19 -0.51 22.83
N LEU A 164 17.27 -1.46 22.64
CA LEU A 164 16.03 -1.28 21.90
C LEU A 164 14.81 -1.63 22.76
N PRO A 165 14.28 -0.65 23.53
CA PRO A 165 13.24 -0.90 24.53
C PRO A 165 11.97 -1.52 23.97
N ASN A 166 11.58 -1.20 22.72
CA ASN A 166 10.39 -1.79 22.09
C ASN A 166 10.46 -3.31 21.96
N TYR A 167 11.67 -3.86 21.78
CA TYR A 167 11.89 -5.31 21.75
C TYR A 167 11.91 -5.91 23.16
N GLN A 168 12.56 -5.26 24.13
CA GLN A 168 12.57 -5.73 25.53
C GLN A 168 11.18 -5.78 26.13
N GLU A 169 10.37 -4.78 25.81
CA GLU A 169 8.98 -4.68 26.28
C GLU A 169 8.00 -5.58 25.52
N GLY A 170 8.49 -6.34 24.51
CA GLY A 170 7.65 -7.24 23.73
C GLY A 170 6.65 -6.54 22.82
N ALA A 171 6.82 -5.24 22.54
CA ALA A 171 6.01 -4.52 21.57
C ALA A 171 6.37 -4.92 20.13
N VAL A 172 7.61 -5.34 19.92
CA VAL A 172 8.12 -5.83 18.62
C VAL A 172 8.85 -7.16 18.88
N GLU A 173 8.54 -8.16 18.05
CA GLU A 173 9.18 -9.48 18.08
C GLU A 173 10.02 -9.64 16.81
N MET A 174 11.31 -9.97 16.96
CA MET A 174 12.26 -10.07 15.84
C MET A 174 11.85 -11.13 14.83
N GLU A 175 11.29 -12.22 15.27
CA GLU A 175 10.86 -13.37 14.47
C GLU A 175 9.69 -13.01 13.54
N LYS A 176 8.90 -12.00 13.91
CA LYS A 176 7.77 -11.48 13.14
C LYS A 176 8.14 -10.33 12.21
N GLN A 177 9.43 -9.98 12.12
CA GLN A 177 9.89 -8.89 11.28
C GLN A 177 10.48 -9.41 9.98
N TYR A 178 9.96 -8.91 8.86
CA TYR A 178 10.50 -9.18 7.54
C TYR A 178 11.77 -8.37 7.26
N CYS A 179 12.60 -8.90 6.38
CA CYS A 179 13.60 -8.13 5.66
C CYS A 179 13.00 -7.73 4.30
N THR A 180 12.68 -6.45 4.11
CA THR A 180 11.89 -6.01 2.95
C THR A 180 12.78 -5.53 1.82
N MET A 181 12.69 -6.20 0.67
CA MET A 181 13.23 -5.75 -0.59
C MET A 181 12.21 -4.82 -1.26
N GLY A 182 12.44 -3.51 -1.18
CA GLY A 182 11.61 -2.52 -1.86
C GLY A 182 11.92 -2.44 -3.34
N ILE A 183 10.92 -2.20 -4.18
CA ILE A 183 11.11 -1.92 -5.61
C ILE A 183 10.51 -0.58 -5.98
N LEU A 184 11.11 0.07 -6.98
CA LEU A 184 10.70 1.38 -7.46
C LEU A 184 11.04 1.54 -8.95
N GLY A 185 10.13 2.17 -9.70
CA GLY A 185 10.37 2.49 -11.10
C GLY A 185 10.06 1.36 -12.09
N LEU A 186 9.14 0.44 -11.76
CA LEU A 186 8.79 -0.66 -12.67
C LEU A 186 8.17 -0.12 -13.97
N TYR A 187 7.22 0.82 -13.88
CA TYR A 187 6.60 1.42 -15.07
C TYR A 187 7.64 2.06 -15.99
N GLU A 188 8.55 2.82 -15.41
CA GLU A 188 9.61 3.50 -16.17
C GLU A 188 10.51 2.50 -16.88
N VAL A 189 10.80 1.36 -16.27
CA VAL A 189 11.54 0.26 -16.91
C VAL A 189 10.76 -0.29 -18.09
N ILE A 190 9.50 -0.68 -17.90
CA ILE A 190 8.65 -1.25 -18.97
C ILE A 190 8.53 -0.27 -20.15
N LYS A 191 8.38 1.02 -19.84
CA LYS A 191 8.34 2.09 -20.86
C LYS A 191 9.69 2.25 -21.56
N ALA A 192 10.82 2.20 -20.85
CA ALA A 192 12.16 2.32 -21.43
C ALA A 192 12.51 1.16 -22.38
N PHE A 193 12.00 -0.03 -22.10
CA PHE A 193 12.15 -1.20 -22.97
C PHE A 193 11.21 -1.15 -24.19
N GLY A 194 10.32 -0.14 -24.29
CA GLY A 194 9.35 -0.03 -25.38
C GLY A 194 8.15 -0.96 -25.25
N TYR A 195 7.89 -1.48 -24.03
CA TYR A 195 6.83 -2.45 -23.75
C TYR A 195 5.54 -1.79 -23.22
N THR A 196 5.36 -0.52 -23.51
CA THR A 196 4.08 0.19 -23.36
C THR A 196 3.56 0.62 -24.71
N LYS A 197 2.24 0.69 -24.84
CA LYS A 197 1.55 1.25 -26.02
C LYS A 197 0.63 2.38 -25.59
N THR A 198 0.40 3.31 -26.49
CA THR A 198 -0.55 4.41 -26.31
C THR A 198 -1.56 4.35 -27.44
N ASP A 199 -2.85 4.37 -27.11
CA ASP A 199 -3.91 4.37 -28.10
C ASP A 199 -4.12 5.74 -28.75
N GLU A 200 -5.04 5.83 -29.71
CA GLU A 200 -5.39 7.06 -30.42
C GLU A 200 -5.95 8.17 -29.51
N PHE A 201 -6.47 7.80 -28.34
CA PHE A 201 -6.98 8.72 -27.32
C PHE A 201 -5.92 9.10 -26.27
N GLY A 202 -4.70 8.55 -26.39
CA GLY A 202 -3.60 8.80 -25.50
C GLY A 202 -3.62 7.97 -24.20
N TYR A 203 -4.40 6.89 -24.13
CA TYR A 203 -4.38 5.97 -22.98
C TYR A 203 -3.22 5.00 -23.09
N VAL A 204 -2.44 4.93 -22.01
CA VAL A 204 -1.28 4.06 -21.89
C VAL A 204 -1.70 2.69 -21.33
N SER A 205 -1.14 1.63 -21.91
CA SER A 205 -1.25 0.26 -21.41
C SER A 205 0.08 -0.49 -21.58
N TYR A 206 0.26 -1.59 -20.85
CA TYR A 206 1.37 -2.52 -21.08
C TYR A 206 1.05 -3.41 -22.28
N THR A 207 2.07 -3.74 -23.07
CA THR A 207 1.98 -4.83 -24.04
C THR A 207 2.05 -6.18 -23.32
N ASP A 208 1.76 -7.28 -24.00
CA ASP A 208 1.88 -8.62 -23.42
C ASP A 208 3.35 -8.94 -23.07
N GLU A 209 4.30 -8.51 -23.91
CA GLU A 209 5.73 -8.58 -23.64
C GLU A 209 6.10 -7.78 -22.39
N GLY A 210 5.45 -6.62 -22.18
CA GLY A 210 5.66 -5.80 -20.97
C GLY A 210 5.22 -6.49 -19.70
N ILE A 211 4.11 -7.20 -19.73
CA ILE A 211 3.63 -8.02 -18.61
C ILE A 211 4.54 -9.23 -18.37
N GLU A 212 4.96 -9.88 -19.45
CA GLU A 212 5.91 -10.99 -19.36
C GLU A 212 7.25 -10.54 -18.76
N PHE A 213 7.79 -9.41 -19.21
CA PHE A 213 9.04 -8.87 -18.69
C PHE A 213 8.91 -8.42 -17.23
N ALA A 214 7.82 -7.75 -16.86
CA ALA A 214 7.52 -7.44 -15.46
C ALA A 214 7.46 -8.71 -14.60
N SER A 215 6.84 -9.77 -15.12
CA SER A 215 6.79 -11.07 -14.45
C SER A 215 8.17 -11.69 -14.23
N LYS A 216 9.04 -11.67 -15.26
CA LYS A 216 10.45 -12.12 -15.17
C LYS A 216 11.25 -11.34 -14.11
N ILE A 217 10.99 -10.03 -13.99
CA ILE A 217 11.59 -9.20 -12.93
C ILE A 217 11.21 -9.74 -11.55
N PHE A 218 9.93 -9.99 -11.29
CA PHE A 218 9.47 -10.57 -10.03
C PHE A 218 9.97 -11.99 -9.79
N GLU A 219 10.06 -12.82 -10.84
CA GLU A 219 10.62 -14.17 -10.74
C GLU A 219 12.08 -14.15 -10.25
N VAL A 220 12.91 -13.27 -10.81
CA VAL A 220 14.29 -13.09 -10.35
C VAL A 220 14.37 -12.62 -8.90
N LEU A 221 13.52 -11.66 -8.51
CA LEU A 221 13.50 -11.14 -7.15
C LEU A 221 13.03 -12.19 -6.14
N ASN A 222 11.95 -12.92 -6.46
CA ASN A 222 11.44 -13.99 -5.61
C ASN A 222 12.42 -15.15 -5.51
N ASP A 223 13.02 -15.59 -6.61
CA ASP A 223 14.03 -16.65 -6.59
C ASP A 223 15.22 -16.30 -5.68
N VAL A 224 15.75 -15.08 -5.77
CA VAL A 224 16.83 -14.63 -4.88
C VAL A 224 16.40 -14.60 -3.42
N LYS A 225 15.20 -14.08 -3.14
CA LYS A 225 14.63 -13.95 -1.80
C LYS A 225 14.41 -15.31 -1.15
N ASP A 226 13.79 -16.24 -1.89
CA ASP A 226 13.38 -17.55 -1.38
C ASP A 226 14.59 -18.49 -1.16
N ASN A 227 15.68 -18.26 -1.88
CA ASN A 227 16.89 -19.09 -1.76
C ASN A 227 18.02 -18.44 -0.92
N PHE A 228 17.76 -17.30 -0.24
CA PHE A 228 18.82 -16.59 0.50
C PHE A 228 19.06 -17.19 1.89
N THR A 229 18.01 -17.44 2.67
CA THR A 229 18.07 -18.07 4.01
C THR A 229 16.71 -18.58 4.44
N ASP A 230 16.70 -19.64 5.26
CA ASP A 230 15.50 -20.18 5.90
C ASP A 230 15.34 -19.69 7.36
N GLU A 231 16.28 -18.91 7.88
CA GLU A 231 16.26 -18.47 9.28
C GLU A 231 15.18 -17.41 9.56
N TYR A 232 14.83 -16.59 8.56
CA TYR A 232 13.83 -15.53 8.68
C TYR A 232 13.31 -15.10 7.30
N SER A 233 12.19 -14.40 7.32
CA SER A 233 11.44 -14.11 6.11
C SER A 233 11.88 -12.83 5.41
N PHE A 234 12.02 -12.92 4.10
CA PHE A 234 12.11 -11.78 3.20
C PHE A 234 10.79 -11.57 2.48
N ASN A 235 10.49 -10.34 2.10
CA ASN A 235 9.39 -10.02 1.20
C ASN A 235 9.80 -8.96 0.17
N ILE A 236 8.98 -8.82 -0.88
CA ILE A 236 9.14 -7.81 -1.93
C ILE A 236 7.95 -6.88 -1.84
N GLU A 237 8.21 -5.58 -1.74
CA GLU A 237 7.18 -4.56 -1.59
C GLU A 237 7.31 -3.48 -2.66
N SER A 238 6.19 -3.12 -3.31
CA SER A 238 6.09 -1.88 -4.06
C SER A 238 6.03 -0.71 -3.09
N VAL A 239 7.21 -0.31 -2.60
CA VAL A 239 7.32 0.62 -1.46
C VAL A 239 6.69 1.98 -1.75
N PRO A 240 6.13 2.65 -0.73
CA PRO A 240 5.67 4.05 -0.84
C PRO A 240 6.75 4.99 -1.36
N ALA A 241 8.00 4.75 -0.98
CA ALA A 241 9.23 5.37 -1.45
C ALA A 241 9.25 6.92 -1.42
N GLU A 242 8.33 7.54 -0.72
CA GLU A 242 8.12 8.98 -0.59
C GLU A 242 9.29 9.87 -1.11
N ARG A 243 10.27 10.09 -0.23
CA ARG A 243 11.46 10.88 -0.55
C ARG A 243 12.46 10.10 -1.42
N ALA A 244 12.56 8.79 -1.26
CA ALA A 244 13.47 7.95 -2.03
C ALA A 244 13.13 7.96 -3.52
N ALA A 245 11.86 7.99 -3.89
CA ALA A 245 11.40 8.09 -5.26
C ALA A 245 11.96 9.32 -5.99
N ILE A 246 12.02 10.45 -5.30
CA ILE A 246 12.58 11.70 -5.82
C ILE A 246 14.11 11.63 -5.87
N ILE A 247 14.75 11.26 -4.76
CA ILE A 247 16.22 11.24 -4.65
C ILE A 247 16.86 10.27 -5.65
N LEU A 248 16.28 9.08 -5.83
CA LEU A 248 16.80 8.10 -6.77
C LEU A 248 16.67 8.61 -8.21
N CYS A 249 15.54 9.20 -8.55
CA CYS A 249 15.34 9.82 -9.85
C CYS A 249 16.32 10.97 -10.11
N GLN A 250 16.48 11.89 -9.14
CA GLN A 250 17.43 13.01 -9.27
C GLN A 250 18.88 12.54 -9.44
N LYS A 251 19.30 11.49 -8.73
CA LYS A 251 20.62 10.89 -8.90
C LYS A 251 20.82 10.31 -10.29
N ASP A 252 19.79 9.69 -10.86
CA ASP A 252 19.85 9.14 -12.21
C ASP A 252 19.88 10.24 -13.25
N ASN A 253 19.11 11.31 -13.05
CA ASN A 253 19.14 12.48 -13.93
C ASN A 253 20.54 13.08 -14.05
N VAL A 254 21.26 13.18 -12.94
CA VAL A 254 22.65 13.69 -12.94
C VAL A 254 23.60 12.69 -13.62
N LEU A 255 23.43 11.39 -13.40
CA LEU A 255 24.36 10.38 -13.92
C LEU A 255 24.20 10.12 -15.43
N TYR A 256 22.97 10.28 -15.94
CA TYR A 256 22.61 9.93 -17.33
C TYR A 256 22.15 11.15 -18.14
N ASP A 257 22.33 12.39 -17.63
CA ASP A 257 21.90 13.66 -18.26
C ASP A 257 20.43 13.68 -18.70
N ILE A 258 19.54 13.24 -17.80
CA ILE A 258 18.09 13.20 -18.04
C ILE A 258 17.45 14.47 -17.47
N LYS A 259 16.63 15.17 -18.28
CA LYS A 259 16.09 16.48 -17.89
C LYS A 259 14.63 16.47 -17.42
N ASP A 260 13.84 15.52 -17.87
CA ASP A 260 12.38 15.57 -17.73
C ASP A 260 11.80 14.72 -16.60
N ASN A 261 12.56 13.77 -16.05
CA ASN A 261 12.12 12.97 -14.93
C ASN A 261 12.37 13.69 -13.61
N PHE A 262 11.39 13.65 -12.72
CA PHE A 262 11.52 14.26 -11.39
C PHE A 262 11.19 13.30 -10.26
N ILE A 263 10.56 12.16 -10.56
CA ILE A 263 10.16 11.13 -9.59
C ILE A 263 9.99 9.78 -10.30
N TYR A 264 10.32 8.69 -9.62
CA TYR A 264 9.97 7.34 -10.05
C TYR A 264 8.65 6.88 -9.41
N SER A 265 7.85 6.16 -10.17
CA SER A 265 6.57 5.64 -9.69
C SER A 265 6.74 4.43 -8.78
N ASN A 266 5.88 4.38 -7.78
CA ASN A 266 5.62 3.20 -6.96
C ASN A 266 4.29 2.52 -7.30
N GLN A 267 3.66 2.93 -8.39
CA GLN A 267 2.45 2.32 -8.95
C GLN A 267 2.82 1.59 -10.23
N TRP A 268 2.07 0.54 -10.59
CA TRP A 268 2.28 -0.16 -11.86
C TRP A 268 2.06 0.75 -13.08
N VAL A 269 1.19 1.74 -12.94
CA VAL A 269 1.11 2.91 -13.83
C VAL A 269 1.08 4.16 -12.95
N PRO A 270 1.94 5.16 -13.19
CA PRO A 270 1.96 6.41 -12.44
C PRO A 270 0.58 7.07 -12.37
N LEU A 271 0.29 7.76 -11.27
CA LEU A 271 -0.99 8.45 -11.09
C LEU A 271 -1.16 9.64 -12.06
N SER A 272 -0.07 10.12 -12.66
CA SER A 272 -0.07 11.18 -13.68
C SER A 272 -0.32 10.68 -15.10
N GLU A 273 -0.15 9.38 -15.36
CA GLU A 273 -0.33 8.83 -16.71
C GLU A 273 -1.81 8.65 -17.06
N LYS A 274 -2.15 8.90 -18.31
CA LYS A 274 -3.50 8.65 -18.84
C LYS A 274 -3.68 7.15 -19.08
N CYS A 275 -4.30 6.48 -18.12
CA CYS A 275 -4.53 5.04 -18.13
C CYS A 275 -5.99 4.77 -17.75
N THR A 276 -6.62 3.74 -18.28
CA THR A 276 -7.96 3.34 -17.88
C THR A 276 -7.93 2.67 -16.50
N ILE A 277 -9.06 2.70 -15.78
CA ILE A 277 -9.16 1.96 -14.52
C ILE A 277 -9.05 0.46 -14.79
N GLN A 278 -9.66 -0.04 -15.87
CA GLN A 278 -9.58 -1.45 -16.25
C GLN A 278 -8.14 -1.92 -16.44
N GLU A 279 -7.29 -1.13 -17.10
CA GLU A 279 -5.88 -1.49 -17.26
C GLU A 279 -5.13 -1.46 -15.91
N LYS A 280 -5.41 -0.48 -15.04
CA LYS A 280 -4.84 -0.46 -13.69
C LYS A 280 -5.23 -1.70 -12.90
N LEU A 281 -6.50 -2.10 -12.95
CA LEU A 281 -6.98 -3.29 -12.26
C LEU A 281 -6.37 -4.57 -12.86
N ARG A 282 -6.28 -4.65 -14.20
CA ARG A 282 -5.62 -5.78 -14.90
C ARG A 282 -4.17 -5.94 -14.45
N LEU A 283 -3.40 -4.87 -14.43
CA LEU A 283 -2.00 -4.91 -14.00
C LEU A 283 -1.89 -5.27 -12.51
N SER A 284 -2.74 -4.69 -11.66
CA SER A 284 -2.74 -5.01 -10.24
C SER A 284 -3.10 -6.48 -9.99
N SER A 285 -4.10 -7.03 -10.66
CA SER A 285 -4.48 -8.44 -10.50
C SER A 285 -3.36 -9.42 -10.87
N ILE A 286 -2.48 -9.05 -11.81
CA ILE A 286 -1.36 -9.89 -12.25
C ILE A 286 -0.11 -9.69 -11.37
N LEU A 287 0.23 -8.44 -11.07
CA LEU A 287 1.51 -8.08 -10.47
C LEU A 287 1.48 -8.07 -8.94
N ASP A 288 0.31 -7.76 -8.31
CA ASP A 288 0.18 -7.76 -6.85
C ASP A 288 0.44 -9.13 -6.25
N ALA A 289 -0.04 -10.19 -6.92
CA ALA A 289 0.21 -11.57 -6.50
C ALA A 289 1.70 -11.99 -6.53
N LYS A 290 2.52 -11.31 -7.33
CA LYS A 290 3.97 -11.54 -7.43
C LYS A 290 4.77 -10.70 -6.42
N CYS A 291 4.15 -9.68 -5.84
CA CYS A 291 4.72 -8.73 -4.89
C CYS A 291 4.41 -9.19 -3.45
N SER A 292 5.18 -10.15 -2.93
CA SER A 292 4.91 -10.86 -1.67
C SER A 292 4.82 -9.96 -0.42
N GLY A 293 5.35 -8.75 -0.46
CA GLY A 293 5.23 -7.73 0.60
C GLY A 293 4.10 -6.72 0.35
N GLY A 294 3.41 -6.84 -0.79
CA GLY A 294 2.23 -6.04 -1.12
C GLY A 294 2.48 -4.81 -1.99
N SER A 295 1.39 -4.38 -2.57
CA SER A 295 1.22 -3.13 -3.33
C SER A 295 -0.16 -2.58 -3.03
N ILE A 296 -0.44 -1.35 -3.44
CA ILE A 296 -1.78 -0.76 -3.34
C ILE A 296 -2.15 -0.08 -4.65
N ALA A 297 -3.34 -0.37 -5.18
CA ALA A 297 -3.89 0.32 -6.32
C ALA A 297 -4.63 1.59 -5.86
N HIS A 298 -4.13 2.76 -6.26
CA HIS A 298 -4.80 4.03 -6.00
C HIS A 298 -5.72 4.41 -7.16
N ILE A 299 -7.02 4.58 -6.86
CA ILE A 299 -8.05 5.00 -7.79
C ILE A 299 -8.50 6.41 -7.40
N ASN A 300 -8.02 7.41 -8.15
CA ASN A 300 -8.33 8.81 -7.86
C ASN A 300 -9.65 9.20 -8.52
N LEU A 301 -10.63 9.62 -7.76
CA LEU A 301 -11.94 10.06 -8.22
C LEU A 301 -12.06 11.59 -8.12
N GLU A 302 -12.64 12.23 -9.13
CA GLU A 302 -12.87 13.69 -9.14
C GLU A 302 -13.77 14.15 -8.00
N ALA A 303 -14.74 13.30 -7.63
CA ALA A 303 -15.71 13.58 -6.57
C ALA A 303 -16.00 12.31 -5.75
N ASN A 304 -16.74 12.45 -4.67
CA ASN A 304 -17.27 11.31 -3.92
C ASN A 304 -18.32 10.57 -4.76
N PHE A 305 -18.55 9.30 -4.41
CA PHE A 305 -19.61 8.52 -5.04
C PHE A 305 -20.96 9.22 -4.94
N PRO A 306 -21.76 9.23 -6.01
CA PRO A 306 -23.05 9.93 -6.02
C PRO A 306 -24.09 9.27 -5.10
N ASN A 307 -23.94 7.99 -4.85
CA ASN A 307 -24.77 7.21 -3.92
C ASN A 307 -24.07 5.90 -3.54
N THR A 308 -24.64 5.20 -2.57
CA THR A 308 -24.12 3.97 -2.00
C THR A 308 -24.14 2.80 -3.00
N ASP A 309 -25.10 2.74 -3.90
CA ASP A 309 -25.21 1.66 -4.89
C ASP A 309 -24.06 1.73 -5.92
N VAL A 310 -23.72 2.94 -6.37
CA VAL A 310 -22.58 3.13 -7.28
C VAL A 310 -21.27 2.74 -6.59
N ALA A 311 -21.06 3.14 -5.34
CA ALA A 311 -19.90 2.74 -4.55
C ALA A 311 -19.84 1.23 -4.38
N TRP A 312 -20.95 0.60 -4.04
CA TRP A 312 -21.06 -0.84 -3.88
C TRP A 312 -20.76 -1.61 -5.17
N ASN A 313 -21.34 -1.18 -6.29
CA ASN A 313 -21.09 -1.81 -7.58
C ASN A 313 -19.62 -1.71 -8.00
N MET A 314 -18.99 -0.56 -7.74
CA MET A 314 -17.57 -0.39 -8.04
C MET A 314 -16.69 -1.24 -7.13
N LEU A 315 -17.00 -1.32 -5.84
CA LEU A 315 -16.29 -2.19 -4.90
C LEU A 315 -16.34 -3.66 -5.36
N ASN A 316 -17.52 -4.14 -5.75
CA ASN A 316 -17.68 -5.51 -6.25
C ASN A 316 -16.88 -5.76 -7.53
N LYS A 317 -16.96 -4.87 -8.52
CA LYS A 317 -16.18 -4.99 -9.77
C LYS A 317 -14.68 -5.07 -9.51
N ILE A 318 -14.15 -4.26 -8.59
CA ILE A 318 -12.74 -4.29 -8.22
C ILE A 318 -12.38 -5.57 -7.47
N ALA A 319 -13.20 -5.99 -6.50
CA ALA A 319 -12.99 -7.23 -5.78
C ALA A 319 -12.99 -8.46 -6.72
N GLU A 320 -13.88 -8.48 -7.72
CA GLU A 320 -13.97 -9.52 -8.73
C GLU A 320 -12.79 -9.51 -9.73
N SER A 321 -12.11 -8.37 -9.91
CA SER A 321 -10.97 -8.24 -10.82
C SER A 321 -9.71 -8.95 -10.34
N GLY A 322 -9.66 -9.38 -9.07
CA GLY A 322 -8.50 -10.03 -8.46
C GLY A 322 -7.47 -9.07 -7.86
N VAL A 323 -7.80 -7.79 -7.74
CA VAL A 323 -6.97 -6.81 -7.02
C VAL A 323 -7.03 -7.11 -5.53
N ILE A 324 -5.87 -7.19 -4.88
CA ILE A 324 -5.76 -7.56 -3.48
C ILE A 324 -5.94 -6.36 -2.54
N TYR A 325 -5.33 -5.21 -2.88
CA TYR A 325 -5.34 -4.05 -2.00
C TYR A 325 -5.50 -2.76 -2.81
N PHE A 326 -6.50 -1.96 -2.47
CA PHE A 326 -6.79 -0.72 -3.18
C PHE A 326 -7.40 0.36 -2.28
N ALA A 327 -7.40 1.59 -2.77
CA ALA A 327 -8.07 2.71 -2.13
C ALA A 327 -8.70 3.63 -3.17
N PHE A 328 -9.94 4.06 -2.91
CA PHE A 328 -10.51 5.22 -3.56
C PHE A 328 -9.94 6.48 -2.94
N ASN A 329 -9.57 7.43 -3.77
CA ASN A 329 -9.04 8.70 -3.32
C ASN A 329 -9.88 9.83 -3.89
N THR A 330 -10.27 10.77 -3.03
CA THR A 330 -10.82 12.06 -3.42
C THR A 330 -9.99 13.17 -2.82
N ARG A 331 -10.11 14.40 -3.32
CA ARG A 331 -9.48 15.57 -2.70
C ARG A 331 -10.29 15.96 -1.48
N ILE A 332 -9.74 15.73 -0.29
CA ILE A 332 -10.34 16.18 0.96
C ILE A 332 -9.77 17.57 1.25
N ASN A 333 -10.59 18.58 1.15
CA ASN A 333 -10.23 19.97 1.38
C ASN A 333 -10.49 20.38 2.82
N GLU A 334 -9.69 21.29 3.33
CA GLU A 334 -9.83 21.93 4.64
C GLU A 334 -9.84 23.47 4.46
N CYS A 335 -10.73 24.18 5.12
CA CYS A 335 -10.69 25.64 5.21
C CYS A 335 -9.92 26.09 6.45
N LYS A 336 -9.66 27.40 6.57
CA LYS A 336 -8.96 27.98 7.73
C LYS A 336 -9.68 27.77 9.06
N ASN A 337 -10.99 27.52 9.04
CA ASN A 337 -11.80 27.21 10.21
C ASN A 337 -11.85 25.71 10.52
N HIS A 338 -10.98 24.91 9.90
CA HIS A 338 -10.86 23.46 10.09
C HIS A 338 -12.12 22.65 9.71
N HIS A 339 -12.95 23.16 8.81
CA HIS A 339 -14.02 22.36 8.24
C HIS A 339 -13.45 21.50 7.10
N GLY A 340 -13.63 20.19 7.17
CA GLY A 340 -13.31 19.24 6.10
C GLY A 340 -14.47 19.13 5.10
N PHE A 341 -14.15 19.09 3.80
CA PHE A 341 -15.15 18.94 2.72
C PHE A 341 -14.52 18.39 1.44
N VAL A 342 -15.37 17.95 0.51
CA VAL A 342 -14.96 17.35 -0.76
C VAL A 342 -15.72 18.02 -1.91
N GLY A 343 -15.09 18.15 -3.07
CA GLY A 343 -15.74 18.47 -4.34
C GLY A 343 -16.06 19.94 -4.59
N THR A 344 -15.64 20.86 -3.70
CA THR A 344 -15.85 22.30 -3.87
C THR A 344 -14.60 23.10 -3.55
N ASP A 345 -14.45 24.28 -4.18
CA ASP A 345 -13.33 25.21 -3.95
C ASP A 345 -13.57 26.13 -2.75
N LYS A 346 -14.77 26.11 -2.20
CA LYS A 346 -15.16 26.88 -1.02
C LYS A 346 -15.84 25.98 -0.01
N CYS A 347 -15.58 26.23 1.26
CA CYS A 347 -16.20 25.52 2.36
C CYS A 347 -17.74 25.65 2.34
N PRO A 348 -18.49 24.56 2.29
CA PRO A 348 -19.96 24.62 2.29
C PRO A 348 -20.54 25.06 3.63
N VAL A 349 -19.74 25.07 4.71
CA VAL A 349 -20.18 25.47 6.05
C VAL A 349 -20.00 26.96 6.29
N CYS A 350 -18.87 27.56 5.90
CA CYS A 350 -18.52 28.94 6.24
C CYS A 350 -18.15 29.83 5.04
N GLY A 351 -18.13 29.28 3.81
CA GLY A 351 -17.80 30.03 2.59
C GLY A 351 -16.31 30.34 2.38
N GLU A 352 -15.45 30.01 3.36
CA GLU A 352 -14.00 30.25 3.24
C GLU A 352 -13.39 29.40 2.10
N PRO A 353 -12.35 29.92 1.42
CA PRO A 353 -11.65 29.15 0.40
C PRO A 353 -10.89 27.97 1.01
N VAL A 354 -10.47 27.03 0.13
CA VAL A 354 -9.59 25.92 0.50
C VAL A 354 -8.30 26.49 1.07
N TYR A 355 -7.95 26.03 2.27
CA TYR A 355 -6.67 26.33 2.94
C TYR A 355 -5.63 25.25 2.69
N ASP A 356 -6.05 23.97 2.74
CA ASP A 356 -5.20 22.82 2.46
C ASP A 356 -6.01 21.68 1.83
N THR A 357 -5.32 20.75 1.21
CA THR A 357 -5.92 19.55 0.62
C THR A 357 -5.19 18.32 1.12
N TYR A 358 -5.92 17.35 1.63
CA TYR A 358 -5.40 16.07 2.09
C TYR A 358 -5.54 15.03 1.00
N GLN A 359 -4.47 14.26 0.80
CA GLN A 359 -4.43 13.17 -0.18
C GLN A 359 -3.46 12.08 0.27
N ARG A 360 -3.65 10.86 -0.25
CA ARG A 360 -2.70 9.77 0.00
C ARG A 360 -1.44 9.91 -0.85
N ILE A 361 -0.27 9.81 -0.19
CA ILE A 361 1.01 9.47 -0.83
C ILE A 361 1.24 7.96 -0.68
N VAL A 362 0.86 7.46 0.47
CA VAL A 362 0.90 6.09 0.95
C VAL A 362 -0.53 5.66 1.35
N GLY A 363 -0.70 4.67 2.19
CA GLY A 363 -2.00 4.24 2.66
C GLY A 363 -2.74 5.20 3.61
N TYR A 364 -2.19 6.38 3.94
CA TYR A 364 -2.81 7.38 4.83
C TYR A 364 -2.84 8.79 4.21
N LEU A 365 -3.73 9.63 4.72
CA LEU A 365 -3.91 11.01 4.26
C LEU A 365 -2.81 11.91 4.78
N VAL A 366 -2.25 12.75 3.89
CA VAL A 366 -1.20 13.72 4.21
C VAL A 366 -1.62 15.09 3.65
N PRO A 367 -1.49 16.18 4.43
CA PRO A 367 -1.78 17.53 3.94
C PRO A 367 -0.79 17.96 2.86
N SER A 368 -1.28 18.60 1.80
CA SER A 368 -0.47 18.99 0.64
C SER A 368 0.66 19.96 1.01
N ARG A 369 0.48 20.78 2.05
CA ARG A 369 1.52 21.66 2.60
C ARG A 369 2.75 20.94 3.16
N ALA A 370 2.60 19.65 3.53
CA ALA A 370 3.71 18.81 4.00
C ALA A 370 4.51 18.17 2.86
N TYR A 371 4.10 18.37 1.61
CA TYR A 371 4.77 17.77 0.46
C TYR A 371 6.07 18.51 0.15
N SER A 372 7.09 17.76 -0.29
CA SER A 372 8.25 18.36 -0.95
C SER A 372 7.83 18.98 -2.29
N LYS A 373 8.65 19.89 -2.82
CA LYS A 373 8.39 20.57 -4.10
C LYS A 373 8.07 19.57 -5.23
N ASP A 374 8.85 18.51 -5.37
CA ASP A 374 8.67 17.53 -6.43
C ASP A 374 7.45 16.63 -6.17
N ARG A 375 7.14 16.31 -4.91
CA ARG A 375 5.91 15.61 -4.55
C ARG A 375 4.67 16.47 -4.80
N PHE A 376 4.74 17.75 -4.55
CA PHE A 376 3.66 18.68 -4.87
C PHE A 376 3.46 18.82 -6.38
N ARG A 377 4.57 18.81 -7.16
CA ARG A 377 4.51 18.73 -8.62
C ARG A 377 3.81 17.47 -9.10
N GLU A 378 4.18 16.30 -8.56
CA GLU A 378 3.52 15.02 -8.87
C GLU A 378 2.03 15.07 -8.52
N PHE A 379 1.67 15.56 -7.32
CA PHE A 379 0.29 15.72 -6.89
C PHE A 379 -0.56 16.54 -7.88
N ASN A 380 -0.02 17.64 -8.40
CA ASN A 380 -0.71 18.50 -9.36
C ASN A 380 -0.83 17.88 -10.76
N THR A 381 -0.03 16.85 -11.08
CA THR A 381 -0.10 16.14 -12.36
C THR A 381 -0.96 14.88 -12.28
N ARG A 382 -1.47 14.51 -11.10
CA ARG A 382 -2.31 13.33 -10.92
C ARG A 382 -3.57 13.41 -11.77
N ARG A 383 -3.88 12.29 -12.40
CA ARG A 383 -5.15 12.10 -13.10
C ARG A 383 -6.24 11.75 -12.10
N TRP A 384 -7.40 12.32 -12.34
CA TRP A 384 -8.64 12.08 -11.60
C TRP A 384 -9.67 11.53 -12.57
N TYR A 385 -10.37 10.48 -12.17
CA TYR A 385 -11.37 9.82 -12.99
C TYR A 385 -12.75 10.38 -12.69
N SER A 386 -13.50 10.70 -13.75
CA SER A 386 -14.93 10.96 -13.64
C SER A 386 -15.68 9.67 -13.34
N TYR A 387 -16.93 9.77 -12.88
CA TYR A 387 -17.77 8.59 -12.71
C TYR A 387 -18.01 7.84 -14.00
N ALA A 388 -18.18 8.54 -15.13
CA ALA A 388 -18.35 7.91 -16.42
C ALA A 388 -17.16 7.02 -16.77
N GLU A 389 -15.93 7.46 -16.46
CA GLU A 389 -14.71 6.65 -16.65
C GLU A 389 -14.59 5.53 -15.60
N ALA A 390 -15.04 5.78 -14.36
CA ALA A 390 -14.94 4.82 -13.25
C ALA A 390 -15.98 3.71 -13.32
N CYS A 391 -17.18 4.01 -13.83
CA CYS A 391 -18.28 3.06 -13.97
C CYS A 391 -18.33 2.41 -15.38
N MET A 392 -17.29 2.62 -16.21
CA MET A 392 -17.27 2.04 -17.57
C MET A 392 -17.48 0.53 -17.52
N GLU A 393 -18.45 0.12 -18.31
CA GLU A 393 -18.96 -1.24 -18.54
C GLU A 393 -17.91 -2.24 -19.02
#